data_7cf55ef80a1336b916655c397d86a595
#
_entry.id   7cf55ef80a1336b916655c397d86a595
#
_cell.length_a   1.000
_cell.length_b   1.000
_cell.length_c   1.000
_cell.angle_alpha   90.00
_cell.angle_beta   90.00
_cell.angle_gamma   90.00
#
_symmetry.space_group_name_H-M   'P 1'
#
loop_
_entity.id
_entity.type
_entity.pdbx_description
1 polymer ?
#
loop_
_entity_poly.entity_id
_entity_poly.type
_entity_poly.pdbx_seq_one_letter_code
_entity_poly.pdbx_strand_id
1 'polypeptide(L)'
;NIEQFKDEYVEHLAIAEQFGGYKLSVHSGSDKFTVYEAIGALDMGAVHVKTAGTSYLEALRTIAESEPHLFREIMAFSLKRFDEDKKTYHISAEPAKIKDPFEANEEELTGYLDDNHARQVLHVAYGSILSEDFVEAQDYKKRLITALEKNEELHYANLKAHFDKHLRPFEKVEN
;
A
#
# COMPACT_ATOMS: atom_id res chain seq x y z
N ASN A 1 -5.91 -16.26 -11.11
CA ASN A 1 -7.16 -16.33 -11.90
C ASN A 1 -8.32 -15.86 -11.02
N ILE A 2 -9.01 -14.79 -11.43
CA ILE A 2 -10.06 -14.16 -10.61
C ILE A 2 -11.33 -15.03 -10.54
N GLU A 3 -11.68 -15.76 -11.60
CA GLU A 3 -12.84 -16.64 -11.61
C GLU A 3 -12.64 -17.83 -10.66
N GLN A 4 -11.48 -18.46 -10.69
CA GLN A 4 -11.13 -19.51 -9.72
C GLN A 4 -11.20 -19.00 -8.29
N PHE A 5 -10.73 -17.76 -8.05
CA PHE A 5 -10.81 -17.13 -6.74
C PHE A 5 -12.27 -16.95 -6.28
N LYS A 6 -13.17 -16.54 -7.17
CA LYS A 6 -14.60 -16.39 -6.84
C LYS A 6 -15.24 -17.73 -6.44
N ASP A 7 -14.95 -18.78 -7.20
CA ASP A 7 -15.47 -20.13 -6.90
C ASP A 7 -15.00 -20.61 -5.51
N GLU A 8 -13.70 -20.53 -5.25
CA GLU A 8 -13.12 -20.89 -3.95
C GLU A 8 -13.67 -20.02 -2.80
N TYR A 9 -13.89 -18.73 -3.04
CA TYR A 9 -14.43 -17.81 -2.04
C TYR A 9 -15.88 -18.19 -1.66
N VAL A 10 -16.72 -18.55 -2.64
CA VAL A 10 -18.10 -19.04 -2.41
C VAL A 10 -18.11 -20.33 -1.61
N GLU A 11 -17.22 -21.28 -1.91
CA GLU A 11 -17.09 -22.52 -1.14
C GLU A 11 -16.71 -22.22 0.33
N HIS A 12 -15.77 -21.31 0.57
CA HIS A 12 -15.40 -20.89 1.92
C HIS A 12 -16.53 -20.18 2.67
N LEU A 13 -17.36 -19.39 1.98
CA LEU A 13 -18.55 -18.78 2.59
C LEU A 13 -19.55 -19.84 3.02
N ALA A 14 -19.82 -20.86 2.19
CA ALA A 14 -20.73 -21.96 2.56
C ALA A 14 -20.23 -22.72 3.79
N ILE A 15 -18.92 -22.92 3.92
CA ILE A 15 -18.32 -23.51 5.13
C ILE A 15 -18.52 -22.58 6.33
N ALA A 16 -18.27 -21.27 6.17
CA ALA A 16 -18.41 -20.30 7.23
C ALA A 16 -19.85 -20.28 7.79
N GLU A 17 -20.86 -20.36 6.93
CA GLU A 17 -22.27 -20.42 7.32
C GLU A 17 -22.59 -21.65 8.16
N GLN A 18 -22.04 -22.84 7.82
CA GLN A 18 -22.24 -24.06 8.57
C GLN A 18 -21.68 -24.01 10.01
N PHE A 19 -20.67 -23.16 10.23
CA PHE A 19 -19.99 -23.02 11.51
C PHE A 19 -20.32 -21.71 12.25
N GLY A 20 -21.50 -21.12 12.02
CA GLY A 20 -22.01 -20.00 12.79
C GLY A 20 -21.84 -18.63 12.12
N GLY A 21 -21.55 -18.58 10.81
CA GLY A 21 -21.58 -17.37 10.02
C GLY A 21 -20.42 -16.40 10.31
N TYR A 22 -19.21 -16.90 10.52
CA TYR A 22 -18.05 -16.04 10.72
C TYR A 22 -17.65 -15.31 9.41
N LYS A 23 -17.02 -14.14 9.57
CA LYS A 23 -16.56 -13.34 8.43
C LYS A 23 -15.27 -13.91 7.85
N LEU A 24 -15.23 -14.05 6.53
CA LEU A 24 -13.96 -14.31 5.85
C LEU A 24 -13.09 -13.06 5.88
N SER A 25 -11.79 -13.25 6.10
CA SER A 25 -10.82 -12.17 6.16
C SER A 25 -9.90 -12.22 4.95
N VAL A 26 -9.92 -11.15 4.16
CA VAL A 26 -9.00 -10.98 3.04
C VAL A 26 -7.76 -10.25 3.52
N HIS A 27 -6.64 -10.97 3.56
CA HIS A 27 -5.36 -10.41 3.91
C HIS A 27 -4.57 -10.07 2.65
N SER A 28 -4.05 -8.87 2.59
CA SER A 28 -3.14 -8.46 1.52
C SER A 28 -2.03 -7.60 2.08
N GLY A 29 -0.79 -7.98 1.83
CA GLY A 29 0.38 -7.12 2.04
C GLY A 29 0.51 -6.06 0.93
N SER A 30 -0.22 -6.23 -0.16
CA SER A 30 -0.38 -5.28 -1.26
C SER A 30 -1.86 -5.13 -1.59
N ASP A 31 -2.28 -3.95 -2.04
CA ASP A 31 -3.67 -3.70 -2.40
C ASP A 31 -4.09 -4.57 -3.58
N LYS A 32 -5.12 -5.39 -3.36
CA LYS A 32 -5.68 -6.32 -4.36
C LYS A 32 -7.07 -5.84 -4.78
N PHE A 33 -7.18 -4.65 -5.35
CA PHE A 33 -8.46 -4.03 -5.71
C PHE A 33 -9.33 -4.92 -6.59
N THR A 34 -8.76 -5.65 -7.55
CA THR A 34 -9.50 -6.61 -8.39
C THR A 34 -10.13 -7.76 -7.59
N VAL A 35 -9.51 -8.15 -6.47
CA VAL A 35 -10.10 -9.14 -5.55
C VAL A 35 -11.26 -8.55 -4.78
N TYR A 36 -11.13 -7.30 -4.32
CA TYR A 36 -12.21 -6.60 -3.61
C TYR A 36 -13.43 -6.38 -4.50
N GLU A 37 -13.21 -5.97 -5.75
CA GLU A 37 -14.27 -5.86 -6.76
C GLU A 37 -14.96 -7.20 -7.01
N ALA A 38 -14.19 -8.29 -7.10
CA ALA A 38 -14.74 -9.62 -7.31
C ALA A 38 -15.62 -10.07 -6.12
N ILE A 39 -15.21 -9.80 -4.88
CA ILE A 39 -15.98 -10.12 -3.67
C ILE A 39 -17.23 -9.22 -3.59
N GLY A 40 -17.07 -7.92 -3.83
CA GLY A 40 -18.20 -6.98 -3.82
C GLY A 40 -19.28 -7.34 -4.82
N ALA A 41 -18.88 -7.79 -6.02
CA ALA A 41 -19.81 -8.24 -7.06
C ALA A 41 -20.60 -9.51 -6.70
N LEU A 42 -20.10 -10.33 -5.76
CA LEU A 42 -20.83 -11.51 -5.27
C LEU A 42 -21.98 -11.14 -4.31
N ASP A 43 -21.92 -9.95 -3.67
CA ASP A 43 -22.89 -9.48 -2.65
C ASP A 43 -23.28 -10.54 -1.60
N MET A 44 -22.32 -11.36 -1.20
CA MET A 44 -22.53 -12.54 -0.34
C MET A 44 -22.01 -12.29 1.09
N GLY A 45 -22.67 -11.40 1.83
CA GLY A 45 -22.42 -11.24 3.26
C GLY A 45 -21.24 -10.29 3.60
N ALA A 46 -20.87 -10.27 4.88
CA ALA A 46 -19.85 -9.36 5.40
C ALA A 46 -18.44 -9.93 5.23
N VAL A 47 -17.55 -9.12 4.69
CA VAL A 47 -16.11 -9.41 4.54
C VAL A 47 -15.30 -8.57 5.54
N HIS A 48 -14.19 -9.12 6.00
CA HIS A 48 -13.16 -8.36 6.72
C HIS A 48 -11.97 -8.13 5.78
N VAL A 49 -11.62 -6.87 5.53
CA VAL A 49 -10.46 -6.48 4.72
C VAL A 49 -9.37 -5.98 5.63
N LYS A 50 -8.19 -6.60 5.57
CA LYS A 50 -7.00 -6.13 6.29
C LYS A 50 -6.10 -5.35 5.35
N THR A 51 -5.88 -4.06 5.66
CA THR A 51 -5.10 -3.10 4.86
C THR A 51 -3.72 -2.84 5.48
N ALA A 52 -2.96 -3.87 5.84
CA ALA A 52 -1.66 -3.69 6.50
C ALA A 52 -0.64 -3.04 5.56
N GLY A 53 0.11 -2.06 6.08
CA GLY A 53 1.25 -1.42 5.39
C GLY A 53 0.88 -0.32 4.39
N THR A 54 -0.39 -0.16 4.04
CA THR A 54 -0.82 0.80 3.02
C THR A 54 -0.83 2.24 3.53
N SER A 55 -1.11 2.47 4.81
CA SER A 55 -1.05 3.82 5.43
C SER A 55 0.35 4.43 5.37
N TYR A 56 1.41 3.60 5.48
CA TYR A 56 2.78 4.07 5.29
C TYR A 56 3.02 4.56 3.86
N LEU A 57 2.53 3.86 2.84
CA LEU A 57 2.67 4.28 1.45
C LEU A 57 1.90 5.57 1.18
N GLU A 58 0.75 5.78 1.83
CA GLU A 58 0.02 7.04 1.73
C GLU A 58 0.68 8.18 2.52
N ALA A 59 1.39 7.88 3.61
CA ALA A 59 2.29 8.85 4.22
C ALA A 59 3.40 9.28 3.24
N LEU A 60 4.02 8.34 2.53
CA LEU A 60 5.00 8.66 1.49
C LEU A 60 4.39 9.43 0.29
N ARG A 61 3.12 9.19 -0.06
CA ARG A 61 2.42 10.00 -1.06
C ARG A 61 2.32 11.45 -0.61
N THR A 62 1.95 11.69 0.63
CA THR A 62 1.94 13.03 1.21
C THR A 62 3.33 13.68 1.15
N ILE A 63 4.39 12.91 1.43
CA ILE A 63 5.77 13.40 1.32
C ILE A 63 6.14 13.71 -0.14
N ALA A 64 5.74 12.88 -1.11
CA ALA A 64 5.99 13.14 -2.53
C ALA A 64 5.37 14.46 -3.01
N GLU A 65 4.20 14.81 -2.45
CA GLU A 65 3.46 16.03 -2.77
C GLU A 65 3.99 17.27 -2.04
N SER A 66 4.39 17.12 -0.75
CA SER A 66 4.72 18.26 0.11
C SER A 66 6.21 18.50 0.31
N GLU A 67 7.04 17.47 0.23
CA GLU A 67 8.48 17.50 0.48
C GLU A 67 9.23 16.66 -0.59
N PRO A 68 9.20 17.09 -1.87
CA PRO A 68 9.72 16.31 -3.00
C PRO A 68 11.17 15.84 -2.83
N HIS A 69 12.02 16.67 -2.21
CA HIS A 69 13.41 16.33 -1.96
C HIS A 69 13.54 15.15 -0.96
N LEU A 70 12.78 15.18 0.12
CA LEU A 70 12.76 14.09 1.11
C LEU A 70 12.26 12.78 0.47
N PHE A 71 11.24 12.86 -0.39
CA PHE A 71 10.75 11.68 -1.10
C PHE A 71 11.82 11.06 -1.99
N ARG A 72 12.56 11.87 -2.74
CA ARG A 72 13.67 11.40 -3.60
C ARG A 72 14.75 10.70 -2.78
N GLU A 73 15.15 11.27 -1.65
CA GLU A 73 16.13 10.64 -0.75
C GLU A 73 15.64 9.28 -0.24
N ILE A 74 14.39 9.20 0.22
CA ILE A 74 13.77 7.96 0.70
C ILE A 74 13.70 6.92 -0.42
N MET A 75 13.28 7.29 -1.62
CA MET A 75 13.19 6.37 -2.76
C MET A 75 14.56 5.84 -3.17
N ALA A 76 15.57 6.71 -3.27
CA ALA A 76 16.93 6.32 -3.59
C ALA A 76 17.55 5.40 -2.52
N PHE A 77 17.33 5.71 -1.25
CA PHE A 77 17.73 4.85 -0.14
C PHE A 77 17.05 3.48 -0.20
N SER A 78 15.75 3.44 -0.48
CA SER A 78 14.98 2.20 -0.62
C SER A 78 15.50 1.33 -1.77
N LEU A 79 15.83 1.93 -2.92
CA LEU A 79 16.43 1.23 -4.05
C LEU A 79 17.79 0.63 -3.68
N LYS A 80 18.64 1.38 -2.98
CA LYS A 80 19.95 0.90 -2.53
C LYS A 80 19.84 -0.28 -1.56
N ARG A 81 18.81 -0.28 -0.71
CA ARG A 81 18.61 -1.32 0.31
C ARG A 81 17.78 -2.51 -0.15
N PHE A 82 17.17 -2.43 -1.32
CA PHE A 82 16.16 -3.37 -1.78
C PHE A 82 16.57 -4.84 -1.65
N ASP A 83 17.79 -5.21 -2.08
CA ASP A 83 18.25 -6.59 -2.06
C ASP A 83 18.39 -7.18 -0.65
N GLU A 84 18.68 -6.34 0.34
CA GLU A 84 18.70 -6.74 1.74
C GLU A 84 17.31 -6.82 2.35
N ASP A 85 16.51 -5.78 2.14
CA ASP A 85 15.20 -5.61 2.78
C ASP A 85 14.14 -6.58 2.24
N LYS A 86 14.27 -7.03 0.99
CA LYS A 86 13.34 -8.00 0.37
C LYS A 86 13.49 -9.44 0.85
N LYS A 87 14.55 -9.80 1.59
CA LYS A 87 14.88 -11.21 1.93
C LYS A 87 13.76 -11.98 2.62
N THR A 88 12.89 -11.29 3.35
CA THR A 88 11.78 -11.89 4.08
C THR A 88 10.43 -11.75 3.36
N TYR A 89 10.43 -11.22 2.13
CA TYR A 89 9.22 -10.92 1.37
C TYR A 89 9.17 -11.71 0.06
N HIS A 90 7.98 -12.14 -0.32
CA HIS A 90 7.71 -12.69 -1.66
C HIS A 90 7.21 -11.55 -2.56
N ILE A 91 8.12 -10.92 -3.30
CA ILE A 91 7.84 -9.78 -4.16
C ILE A 91 8.44 -9.97 -5.55
N SER A 92 7.85 -9.32 -6.53
CA SER A 92 8.23 -9.38 -7.94
C SER A 92 8.80 -8.07 -8.49
N ALA A 93 9.16 -7.14 -7.61
CA ALA A 93 9.70 -5.85 -8.04
C ALA A 93 11.03 -6.00 -8.78
N GLU A 94 11.15 -5.24 -9.86
CA GLU A 94 12.35 -5.13 -10.68
C GLU A 94 12.87 -3.68 -10.59
N PRO A 95 13.84 -3.36 -9.73
CA PRO A 95 14.34 -2.01 -9.53
C PRO A 95 14.82 -1.33 -10.82
N ALA A 96 15.35 -2.11 -11.77
CA ALA A 96 15.82 -1.59 -13.05
C ALA A 96 14.71 -0.96 -13.93
N LYS A 97 13.43 -1.21 -13.62
CA LYS A 97 12.28 -0.59 -14.29
C LYS A 97 11.83 0.73 -13.67
N ILE A 98 12.41 1.09 -12.54
CA ILE A 98 12.06 2.31 -11.80
C ILE A 98 12.98 3.44 -12.28
N LYS A 99 12.38 4.56 -12.69
CA LYS A 99 13.12 5.76 -13.07
C LYS A 99 13.92 6.28 -11.85
N ASP A 100 15.09 6.85 -12.08
CA ASP A 100 15.84 7.52 -11.01
C ASP A 100 14.98 8.66 -10.41
N PRO A 101 14.75 8.67 -9.10
CA PRO A 101 13.91 9.68 -8.48
C PRO A 101 14.47 11.10 -8.60
N PHE A 102 15.78 11.26 -8.82
CA PHE A 102 16.39 12.58 -9.03
C PHE A 102 16.25 13.09 -10.47
N GLU A 103 15.94 12.20 -11.42
CA GLU A 103 15.63 12.57 -12.82
C GLU A 103 14.13 12.83 -13.04
N ALA A 104 13.28 12.48 -12.08
CA ALA A 104 11.85 12.72 -12.14
C ALA A 104 11.53 14.18 -11.81
N ASN A 105 10.55 14.79 -12.50
CA ASN A 105 10.00 16.08 -12.06
C ASN A 105 9.07 15.88 -10.83
N GLU A 106 8.66 16.98 -10.19
CA GLU A 106 7.85 16.89 -8.95
C GLU A 106 6.48 16.27 -9.21
N GLU A 107 5.86 16.52 -10.35
CA GLU A 107 4.55 15.98 -10.72
C GLU A 107 4.59 14.45 -10.94
N GLU A 108 5.76 13.92 -11.31
CA GLU A 108 5.96 12.48 -11.52
C GLU A 108 6.15 11.71 -10.21
N LEU A 109 6.49 12.39 -9.08
CA LEU A 109 6.87 11.69 -7.84
C LEU A 109 5.73 10.89 -7.22
N THR A 110 4.51 11.37 -7.28
CA THR A 110 3.34 10.61 -6.80
C THR A 110 3.11 9.33 -7.59
N GLY A 111 3.50 9.29 -8.87
CA GLY A 111 3.42 8.13 -9.74
C GLY A 111 4.22 6.92 -9.24
N TYR A 112 5.28 7.13 -8.44
CA TYR A 112 6.01 6.03 -7.80
C TYR A 112 5.13 5.25 -6.82
N LEU A 113 4.12 5.89 -6.23
CA LEU A 113 3.17 5.25 -5.32
C LEU A 113 2.04 4.49 -6.06
N ASP A 114 1.96 4.65 -7.38
CA ASP A 114 1.02 3.95 -8.25
C ASP A 114 1.72 2.87 -9.11
N ASP A 115 3.06 2.95 -9.24
CA ASP A 115 3.88 1.94 -9.92
C ASP A 115 4.11 0.72 -9.02
N ASN A 116 3.83 -0.48 -9.53
CA ASN A 116 3.95 -1.72 -8.77
C ASN A 116 5.37 -2.04 -8.31
N HIS A 117 6.39 -1.70 -9.10
CA HIS A 117 7.78 -1.97 -8.74
C HIS A 117 8.25 -1.02 -7.64
N ALA A 118 7.99 0.28 -7.80
CA ALA A 118 8.36 1.30 -6.83
C ALA A 118 7.62 1.12 -5.49
N ARG A 119 6.31 0.82 -5.52
CA ARG A 119 5.52 0.51 -4.31
C ARG A 119 6.12 -0.64 -3.51
N GLN A 120 6.50 -1.73 -4.17
CA GLN A 120 7.09 -2.88 -3.51
C GLN A 120 8.46 -2.55 -2.91
N VAL A 121 9.30 -1.78 -3.61
CA VAL A 121 10.59 -1.30 -3.10
C VAL A 121 10.40 -0.46 -1.85
N LEU A 122 9.50 0.53 -1.88
CA LEU A 122 9.19 1.38 -0.73
C LEU A 122 8.60 0.56 0.43
N HIS A 123 7.72 -0.39 0.13
CA HIS A 123 7.08 -1.22 1.14
C HIS A 123 8.08 -2.06 1.95
N VAL A 124 9.02 -2.73 1.29
CA VAL A 124 9.98 -3.59 2.00
C VAL A 124 11.02 -2.78 2.77
N ALA A 125 11.31 -1.54 2.33
CA ALA A 125 12.25 -0.65 2.99
C ALA A 125 11.68 0.04 4.26
N TYR A 126 10.40 -0.17 4.58
CA TYR A 126 9.72 0.46 5.73
C TYR A 126 10.55 0.39 7.03
N GLY A 127 11.04 -0.82 7.38
CA GLY A 127 11.83 -1.01 8.59
C GLY A 127 13.14 -0.21 8.56
N SER A 128 13.83 -0.21 7.44
CA SER A 128 15.12 0.49 7.27
C SER A 128 14.96 2.01 7.27
N ILE A 129 13.89 2.54 6.71
CA ILE A 129 13.60 3.99 6.66
C ILE A 129 13.25 4.53 8.05
N LEU A 130 12.52 3.75 8.85
CA LEU A 130 12.10 4.18 10.19
C LEU A 130 13.08 3.78 11.30
N SER A 131 14.15 3.05 10.96
CA SER A 131 15.21 2.68 11.90
C SER A 131 16.24 3.80 12.03
N GLU A 132 16.77 3.93 13.24
CA GLU A 132 17.90 4.82 13.54
C GLU A 132 19.26 4.11 13.37
N ASP A 133 19.26 2.82 12.97
CA ASP A 133 20.48 2.00 12.83
C ASP A 133 21.32 2.37 11.61
N PHE A 134 20.73 3.06 10.63
CA PHE A 134 21.40 3.44 9.39
C PHE A 134 21.78 4.93 9.40
N VAL A 135 23.06 5.24 9.31
CA VAL A 135 23.57 6.62 9.31
C VAL A 135 22.88 7.46 8.22
N GLU A 136 22.60 6.87 7.06
CA GLU A 136 21.96 7.54 5.92
C GLU A 136 20.46 7.83 6.17
N ALA A 137 19.84 7.10 7.10
CA ALA A 137 18.41 7.21 7.42
C ALA A 137 18.11 7.79 8.81
N GLN A 138 19.14 8.20 9.56
CA GLN A 138 19.01 8.60 10.97
C GLN A 138 17.96 9.68 11.25
N ASP A 139 17.67 10.53 10.29
CA ASP A 139 16.68 11.59 10.45
C ASP A 139 15.41 11.42 9.60
N TYR A 140 15.32 10.38 8.75
CA TYR A 140 14.15 10.18 7.87
C TYR A 140 12.85 10.07 8.66
N LYS A 141 12.83 9.26 9.71
CA LYS A 141 11.65 9.12 10.58
C LYS A 141 11.19 10.46 11.14
N LYS A 142 12.13 11.26 11.68
CA LYS A 142 11.83 12.57 12.25
C LYS A 142 11.34 13.55 11.18
N ARG A 143 12.02 13.63 10.03
CA ARG A 143 11.64 14.51 8.93
C ARG A 143 10.28 14.12 8.36
N LEU A 144 10.02 12.83 8.20
CA LEU A 144 8.75 12.29 7.74
C LEU A 144 7.60 12.70 8.68
N ILE A 145 7.74 12.44 9.98
CA ILE A 145 6.71 12.81 10.97
C ILE A 145 6.48 14.31 10.96
N THR A 146 7.56 15.12 10.97
CA THR A 146 7.43 16.58 10.95
C THR A 146 6.73 17.09 9.69
N ALA A 147 7.00 16.47 8.55
CA ALA A 147 6.33 16.83 7.30
C ALA A 147 4.85 16.44 7.30
N LEU A 148 4.50 15.28 7.86
CA LEU A 148 3.11 14.86 8.01
C LEU A 148 2.33 15.78 8.96
N GLU A 149 2.91 16.15 10.09
CA GLU A 149 2.31 17.09 11.05
C GLU A 149 2.03 18.47 10.42
N LYS A 150 2.93 18.95 9.56
CA LYS A 150 2.75 20.21 8.82
C LYS A 150 1.69 20.13 7.73
N ASN A 151 1.44 18.93 7.19
CA ASN A 151 0.56 18.68 6.06
C ASN A 151 -0.56 17.70 6.44
N GLU A 152 -1.09 17.80 7.66
CA GLU A 152 -2.04 16.86 8.23
C GLU A 152 -3.31 16.73 7.39
N GLU A 153 -3.88 17.83 6.90
CA GLU A 153 -5.08 17.82 6.05
C GLU A 153 -4.84 17.07 4.73
N LEU A 154 -3.68 17.28 4.09
CA LEU A 154 -3.30 16.56 2.89
C LEU A 154 -3.14 15.07 3.17
N HIS A 155 -2.49 14.73 4.30
CA HIS A 155 -2.32 13.34 4.70
C HIS A 155 -3.66 12.64 4.95
N TYR A 156 -4.59 13.29 5.61
CA TYR A 156 -5.96 12.76 5.82
C TYR A 156 -6.72 12.61 4.51
N ALA A 157 -6.57 13.55 3.57
CA ALA A 157 -7.18 13.44 2.25
C ALA A 157 -6.65 12.21 1.49
N ASN A 158 -5.34 11.97 1.51
CA ASN A 158 -4.70 10.82 0.88
C ASN A 158 -5.15 9.50 1.54
N LEU A 159 -5.17 9.44 2.88
CA LEU A 159 -5.67 8.27 3.61
C LEU A 159 -7.14 7.99 3.29
N LYS A 160 -7.97 9.03 3.31
CA LYS A 160 -9.40 8.90 2.97
C LYS A 160 -9.58 8.36 1.57
N ALA A 161 -8.93 8.95 0.56
CA ALA A 161 -9.02 8.50 -0.82
C ALA A 161 -8.54 7.04 -0.97
N HIS A 162 -7.52 6.64 -0.24
CA HIS A 162 -7.01 5.27 -0.22
C HIS A 162 -8.04 4.30 0.39
N PHE A 163 -8.61 4.61 1.55
CA PHE A 163 -9.63 3.76 2.19
C PHE A 163 -10.94 3.73 1.40
N ASP A 164 -11.34 4.82 0.77
CA ASP A 164 -12.51 4.85 -0.13
C ASP A 164 -12.35 3.84 -1.28
N LYS A 165 -11.15 3.68 -1.85
CA LYS A 165 -10.87 2.64 -2.86
C LYS A 165 -11.05 1.21 -2.32
N HIS A 166 -10.75 0.98 -1.04
CA HIS A 166 -10.95 -0.33 -0.41
C HIS A 166 -12.42 -0.62 -0.11
N LEU A 167 -13.20 0.39 0.26
CA LEU A 167 -14.58 0.24 0.72
C LEU A 167 -15.59 0.26 -0.42
N ARG A 168 -15.34 1.08 -1.45
CA ARG A 168 -16.26 1.26 -2.60
C ARG A 168 -16.79 -0.05 -3.20
N PRO A 169 -16.00 -1.13 -3.37
CA PRO A 169 -16.52 -2.39 -3.90
C PRO A 169 -17.61 -3.05 -3.05
N PHE A 170 -17.71 -2.68 -1.77
CA PHE A 170 -18.64 -3.26 -0.79
C PHE A 170 -19.82 -2.31 -0.44
N GLU A 171 -19.82 -1.11 -1.00
CA GLU A 171 -20.96 -0.19 -0.84
C GLU A 171 -22.14 -0.74 -1.62
N LYS A 172 -23.28 -0.92 -0.92
CA LYS A 172 -24.54 -1.27 -1.59
C LYS A 172 -25.00 -0.05 -2.36
N VAL A 173 -25.20 -0.22 -3.65
CA VAL A 173 -25.92 0.79 -4.45
C VAL A 173 -27.36 0.73 -3.97
N GLU A 174 -27.78 1.71 -3.16
CA GLU A 174 -29.21 1.91 -2.87
C GLU A 174 -29.92 2.24 -4.18
N ASN A 175 -30.72 1.29 -4.70
CA ASN A 175 -31.60 1.48 -5.83
C ASN A 175 -32.92 2.05 -5.37
#